data_abc12d6cbadce4690c14b5a2f87e380f
#
_entry.id   abc12d6cbadce4690c14b5a2f87e380f
#
_cell.length_a   1.000
_cell.length_b   1.000
_cell.length_c   1.000
_cell.angle_alpha   90.00
_cell.angle_beta   90.00
_cell.angle_gamma   90.00
#
_symmetry.space_group_name_H-M   'P 1'
#
loop_
_entity.id
_entity.type
_entity.pdbx_description
1 polymer ?
#
loop_
_entity_poly.entity_id
_entity_poly.type
_entity_poly.pdbx_seq_one_letter_code
_entity_poly.pdbx_strand_id
1 'polypeptide(L)'
;MHKILNKRGNDVIFTGINYAFRLILKPVLLLAIPLLLTEIQQGYWYTFTSLAALTTFADLGLTTIISQFAAHETALLTYDAEKKIYLGDNAALSSLYQTMKRWFTKAMLVITPIIFIIGCVTMGKDSQFVRYIIPWLIYVVFNSVNFYIQANLAFFEGCNQIGRVQRIKCIDAIVVNIFAIVLLMMGVGVYALGCSMALACLIDFMLYKRVFKKLLNQLEKVSAANIKWIEEIMPLLKRYAIGWISNYITFQLYNPLTFRMFGAETAGQVGYTITIISSIYSMANVWMYVVTPALNVQAEQKDWRGMDKTLKSNLPLAAGTFAFGMIMFCIMLNIPIVNSLIGKRILPIRQVVVLGSAYFFQVFVNAIALYLRAHKEEPLMYVGIIKGSSL
;
A
#
# COMPACT_ATOMS: atom_id res chain seq x y z
N MET A 1 19.94 20.16 21.11
CA MET A 1 20.12 20.24 19.66
C MET A 1 20.74 18.96 19.07
N HIS A 2 21.89 18.48 19.55
CA HIS A 2 22.55 17.25 19.05
C HIS A 2 21.68 15.97 19.11
N LYS A 3 20.91 15.73 20.18
CA LYS A 3 20.00 14.55 20.27
C LYS A 3 18.84 14.58 19.28
N ILE A 4 18.35 15.76 18.89
CA ILE A 4 17.26 15.93 17.91
C ILE A 4 17.78 15.69 16.49
N LEU A 5 18.97 16.18 16.17
CA LEU A 5 19.63 15.95 14.89
C LEU A 5 19.99 14.46 14.68
N ASN A 6 20.45 13.78 15.74
CA ASN A 6 20.77 12.35 15.69
C ASN A 6 19.49 11.48 15.55
N LYS A 7 18.36 11.90 16.14
CA LYS A 7 17.07 11.21 15.97
C LYS A 7 16.55 11.35 14.53
N ARG A 8 16.59 12.56 13.94
CA ARG A 8 16.20 12.79 12.56
C ARG A 8 17.09 12.01 11.58
N GLY A 9 18.41 11.95 11.80
CA GLY A 9 19.31 11.15 11.01
C GLY A 9 18.97 9.67 10.99
N ASN A 10 18.70 9.09 12.15
CA ASN A 10 18.28 7.68 12.28
C ASN A 10 16.92 7.41 11.60
N ASP A 11 15.96 8.31 11.73
CA ASP A 11 14.64 8.15 11.10
C ASP A 11 14.75 8.14 9.56
N VAL A 12 15.58 9.00 8.98
CA VAL A 12 15.86 9.05 7.53
C VAL A 12 16.58 7.78 7.08
N ILE A 13 17.58 7.31 7.82
CA ILE A 13 18.33 6.08 7.51
C ILE A 13 17.39 4.87 7.49
N PHE A 14 16.57 4.68 8.54
CA PHE A 14 15.65 3.53 8.58
C PHE A 14 14.56 3.60 7.52
N THR A 15 14.09 4.80 7.19
CA THR A 15 13.17 5.00 6.06
C THR A 15 13.83 4.61 4.74
N GLY A 16 15.06 5.07 4.51
CA GLY A 16 15.82 4.71 3.30
C GLY A 16 16.10 3.21 3.20
N ILE A 17 16.49 2.57 4.29
CA ILE A 17 16.71 1.11 4.37
C ILE A 17 15.42 0.36 4.03
N ASN A 18 14.29 0.75 4.60
CA ASN A 18 12.99 0.12 4.31
C ASN A 18 12.63 0.21 2.81
N TYR A 19 12.82 1.38 2.20
CA TYR A 19 12.60 1.53 0.76
C TYR A 19 13.56 0.69 -0.07
N ALA A 20 14.85 0.64 0.29
CA ALA A 20 15.85 -0.16 -0.43
C ALA A 20 15.53 -1.67 -0.36
N PHE A 21 15.15 -2.20 0.81
CA PHE A 21 14.75 -3.60 0.94
C PHE A 21 13.50 -3.92 0.10
N ARG A 22 12.50 -3.04 0.11
CA ARG A 22 11.29 -3.22 -0.72
C ARG A 22 11.60 -3.19 -2.21
N LEU A 23 12.56 -2.36 -2.64
CA LEU A 23 13.01 -2.29 -4.04
C LEU A 23 13.73 -3.57 -4.49
N ILE A 24 14.42 -4.27 -3.59
CA ILE A 24 15.17 -5.50 -3.93
C ILE A 24 14.28 -6.74 -3.77
N LEU A 25 13.56 -6.86 -2.66
CA LEU A 25 12.82 -8.09 -2.34
C LEU A 25 11.57 -8.30 -3.21
N LYS A 26 10.88 -7.21 -3.58
CA LYS A 26 9.69 -7.31 -4.46
C LYS A 26 10.01 -7.89 -5.84
N PRO A 27 11.06 -7.44 -6.57
CA PRO A 27 11.46 -8.06 -7.83
C PRO A 27 11.86 -9.52 -7.69
N VAL A 28 12.53 -9.91 -6.59
CA VAL A 28 12.90 -11.31 -6.35
C VAL A 28 11.66 -12.19 -6.19
N LEU A 29 10.69 -11.75 -5.39
CA LEU A 29 9.41 -12.45 -5.26
C LEU A 29 8.64 -12.48 -6.59
N LEU A 30 8.66 -11.39 -7.34
CA LEU A 30 8.02 -11.28 -8.65
C LEU A 30 8.57 -12.30 -9.65
N LEU A 31 9.87 -12.57 -9.60
CA LEU A 31 10.51 -13.62 -10.41
C LEU A 31 10.24 -15.03 -9.88
N ALA A 32 10.17 -15.20 -8.55
CA ALA A 32 9.90 -16.49 -7.92
C ALA A 32 8.50 -17.05 -8.24
N ILE A 33 7.49 -16.17 -8.31
CA ILE A 33 6.09 -16.57 -8.56
C ILE A 33 5.93 -17.40 -9.84
N PRO A 34 6.32 -16.92 -11.04
CA PRO A 34 6.11 -17.67 -12.27
C PRO A 34 7.01 -18.94 -12.39
N LEU A 35 8.11 -18.97 -11.66
CA LEU A 35 9.04 -20.12 -11.67
C LEU A 35 8.59 -21.24 -10.74
N LEU A 36 7.92 -20.92 -9.63
CA LEU A 36 7.61 -21.87 -8.56
C LEU A 36 6.11 -22.21 -8.45
N LEU A 37 5.23 -21.41 -9.04
CA LEU A 37 3.79 -21.68 -9.07
C LEU A 37 3.36 -22.22 -10.44
N THR A 38 2.28 -23.01 -10.46
CA THR A 38 1.58 -23.36 -11.70
C THR A 38 0.82 -22.14 -12.24
N GLU A 39 0.38 -22.18 -13.52
CA GLU A 39 -0.40 -21.09 -14.13
C GLU A 39 -1.69 -20.80 -13.37
N ILE A 40 -2.38 -21.85 -12.95
CA ILE A 40 -3.59 -21.76 -12.14
C ILE A 40 -3.28 -21.15 -10.77
N GLN A 41 -2.24 -21.63 -10.07
CA GLN A 41 -1.82 -21.09 -8.77
C GLN A 41 -1.43 -19.61 -8.84
N GLN A 42 -0.77 -19.20 -9.92
CA GLN A 42 -0.46 -17.81 -10.20
C GLN A 42 -1.73 -16.96 -10.33
N GLY A 43 -2.77 -17.48 -10.98
CA GLY A 43 -4.07 -16.84 -11.08
C GLY A 43 -4.73 -16.61 -9.72
N TYR A 44 -4.75 -17.65 -8.88
CA TYR A 44 -5.25 -17.52 -7.50
C TYR A 44 -4.42 -16.53 -6.69
N TRP A 45 -3.09 -16.54 -6.81
CA TRP A 45 -2.21 -15.60 -6.11
C TRP A 45 -2.57 -14.13 -6.38
N TYR A 46 -2.67 -13.76 -7.66
CA TYR A 46 -2.98 -12.37 -8.02
C TYR A 46 -4.44 -12.01 -7.74
N THR A 47 -5.37 -12.96 -7.86
CA THR A 47 -6.77 -12.73 -7.51
C THR A 47 -6.93 -12.54 -6.00
N PHE A 48 -6.25 -13.33 -5.18
CA PHE A 48 -6.24 -13.16 -3.73
C PHE A 48 -5.72 -11.78 -3.33
N THR A 49 -4.59 -11.35 -3.89
CA THR A 49 -4.01 -10.04 -3.58
C THR A 49 -4.91 -8.88 -4.01
N SER A 50 -5.54 -8.98 -5.18
CA SER A 50 -6.46 -7.95 -5.68
C SER A 50 -7.75 -7.88 -4.89
N LEU A 51 -8.32 -9.02 -4.50
CA LEU A 51 -9.51 -9.07 -3.65
C LEU A 51 -9.21 -8.60 -2.22
N ALA A 52 -8.06 -8.97 -1.66
CA ALA A 52 -7.66 -8.50 -0.34
C ALA A 52 -7.46 -6.98 -0.29
N ALA A 53 -7.12 -6.34 -1.42
CA ALA A 53 -7.06 -4.89 -1.52
C ALA A 53 -8.42 -4.20 -1.28
N LEU A 54 -9.55 -4.94 -1.24
CA LEU A 54 -10.85 -4.42 -0.78
C LEU A 54 -10.82 -3.89 0.66
N THR A 55 -9.82 -4.25 1.47
CA THR A 55 -9.60 -3.60 2.77
C THR A 55 -9.44 -2.09 2.65
N THR A 56 -9.04 -1.55 1.48
CA THR A 56 -9.01 -0.11 1.23
C THR A 56 -10.38 0.56 1.36
N PHE A 57 -11.48 -0.18 1.14
CA PHE A 57 -12.85 0.33 1.38
C PHE A 57 -13.20 0.44 2.87
N ALA A 58 -12.50 -0.28 3.73
CA ALA A 58 -12.62 -0.11 5.17
C ALA A 58 -11.75 1.04 5.69
N ASP A 59 -10.67 1.37 4.98
CA ASP A 59 -9.76 2.48 5.29
C ASP A 59 -10.26 3.81 4.74
N LEU A 60 -10.57 3.89 3.45
CA LEU A 60 -10.97 5.11 2.72
C LEU A 60 -10.06 6.32 3.00
N GLY A 61 -8.81 6.09 3.40
CA GLY A 61 -7.85 7.11 3.81
C GLY A 61 -7.92 7.51 5.29
N LEU A 62 -8.69 6.79 6.09
CA LEU A 62 -8.82 7.06 7.53
C LEU A 62 -7.46 6.95 8.26
N THR A 63 -6.60 6.02 7.88
CA THR A 63 -5.23 5.91 8.41
C THR A 63 -4.43 7.19 8.23
N THR A 64 -4.55 7.84 7.07
CA THR A 64 -3.89 9.12 6.78
C THR A 64 -4.45 10.24 7.67
N ILE A 65 -5.77 10.31 7.79
CA ILE A 65 -6.45 11.32 8.62
C ILE A 65 -6.04 11.15 10.08
N ILE A 66 -6.09 9.93 10.60
CA ILE A 66 -5.71 9.63 11.99
C ILE A 66 -4.26 10.02 12.26
N SER A 67 -3.34 9.76 11.32
CA SER A 67 -1.95 10.18 11.45
C SER A 67 -1.81 11.70 11.54
N GLN A 68 -2.61 12.47 10.77
CA GLN A 68 -2.63 13.92 10.82
C GLN A 68 -3.17 14.44 12.17
N PHE A 69 -4.31 13.91 12.63
CA PHE A 69 -4.88 14.29 13.93
C PHE A 69 -3.94 13.93 15.09
N ALA A 70 -3.33 12.74 15.06
CA ALA A 70 -2.34 12.35 16.05
C ALA A 70 -1.11 13.29 16.06
N ALA A 71 -0.69 13.80 14.90
CA ALA A 71 0.38 14.78 14.79
C ALA A 71 -0.02 16.13 15.42
N HIS A 72 -1.25 16.59 15.20
CA HIS A 72 -1.77 17.81 15.83
C HIS A 72 -1.82 17.70 17.35
N GLU A 73 -2.39 16.63 17.88
CA GLU A 73 -2.50 16.40 19.32
C GLU A 73 -1.12 16.26 19.99
N THR A 74 -0.18 15.59 19.33
CA THR A 74 1.18 15.42 19.87
C THR A 74 2.04 16.69 19.77
N ALA A 75 1.71 17.64 18.90
CA ALA A 75 2.42 18.91 18.79
C ALA A 75 2.30 19.76 20.06
N LEU A 76 1.22 19.56 20.82
CA LEU A 76 0.95 20.24 22.11
C LEU A 76 1.61 19.55 23.31
N LEU A 77 2.25 18.38 23.09
CA LEU A 77 2.82 17.55 24.14
C LEU A 77 4.35 17.49 24.05
N THR A 78 4.99 17.25 25.20
CA THR A 78 6.44 17.03 25.25
C THR A 78 6.74 15.53 25.37
N TYR A 79 7.55 14.99 24.46
CA TYR A 79 7.96 13.59 24.53
C TYR A 79 9.15 13.38 25.46
N ASP A 80 8.97 12.62 26.55
CA ASP A 80 10.03 12.16 27.43
C ASP A 80 10.68 10.89 26.85
N ALA A 81 11.92 11.03 26.38
CA ALA A 81 12.64 9.93 25.72
C ALA A 81 13.08 8.81 26.70
N GLU A 82 13.29 9.13 27.99
CA GLU A 82 13.72 8.15 29.01
C GLU A 82 12.54 7.31 29.49
N LYS A 83 11.45 7.96 29.81
CA LYS A 83 10.20 7.30 30.21
C LYS A 83 9.45 6.70 29.04
N LYS A 84 9.69 7.19 27.81
CA LYS A 84 8.98 6.83 26.57
C LYS A 84 7.47 7.09 26.63
N ILE A 85 7.10 8.25 27.17
CA ILE A 85 5.71 8.72 27.31
C ILE A 85 5.61 10.17 26.88
N TYR A 86 4.39 10.66 26.67
CA TYR A 86 4.10 12.08 26.50
C TYR A 86 3.77 12.75 27.84
N LEU A 87 4.37 13.91 28.07
CA LEU A 87 4.09 14.79 29.23
C LEU A 87 3.12 15.89 28.78
N GLY A 88 2.21 16.27 29.68
CA GLY A 88 1.14 17.23 29.42
C GLY A 88 -0.24 16.58 29.42
N ASP A 89 -1.27 17.36 29.07
CA ASP A 89 -2.64 16.84 28.95
C ASP A 89 -2.80 16.00 27.68
N ASN A 90 -2.79 14.71 27.84
CA ASN A 90 -2.88 13.74 26.75
C ASN A 90 -4.28 13.11 26.63
N ALA A 91 -5.31 13.69 27.26
CA ALA A 91 -6.68 13.16 27.24
C ALA A 91 -7.26 13.12 25.82
N ALA A 92 -7.01 14.16 24.99
CA ALA A 92 -7.45 14.21 23.61
C ALA A 92 -6.75 13.14 22.75
N LEU A 93 -5.42 13.01 22.86
CA LEU A 93 -4.65 11.98 22.17
C LEU A 93 -5.11 10.55 22.54
N SER A 94 -5.39 10.33 23.84
CA SER A 94 -5.90 9.05 24.36
C SER A 94 -7.30 8.76 23.81
N SER A 95 -8.19 9.76 23.75
CA SER A 95 -9.52 9.66 23.18
C SER A 95 -9.46 9.31 21.68
N LEU A 96 -8.59 9.96 20.92
CA LEU A 96 -8.36 9.66 19.49
C LEU A 96 -7.89 8.22 19.31
N TYR A 97 -6.90 7.78 20.10
CA TYR A 97 -6.38 6.40 20.02
C TYR A 97 -7.46 5.36 20.32
N GLN A 98 -8.25 5.55 21.39
CA GLN A 98 -9.31 4.62 21.75
C GLN A 98 -10.42 4.58 20.70
N THR A 99 -10.79 5.72 20.11
CA THR A 99 -11.78 5.81 19.02
C THR A 99 -11.27 5.09 17.78
N MET A 100 -10.02 5.34 17.37
CA MET A 100 -9.36 4.63 16.27
C MET A 100 -9.35 3.12 16.52
N LYS A 101 -8.88 2.68 17.68
CA LYS A 101 -8.81 1.26 18.03
C LYS A 101 -10.17 0.57 17.90
N ARG A 102 -11.22 1.19 18.43
CA ARG A 102 -12.62 0.67 18.32
C ARG A 102 -13.09 0.62 16.88
N TRP A 103 -12.82 1.68 16.10
CA TRP A 103 -13.22 1.76 14.69
C TRP A 103 -12.55 0.65 13.87
N PHE A 104 -11.22 0.56 13.90
CA PHE A 104 -10.48 -0.43 13.10
C PHE A 104 -10.74 -1.87 13.54
N THR A 105 -11.00 -2.11 14.83
CA THR A 105 -11.44 -3.45 15.29
C THR A 105 -12.79 -3.83 14.69
N LYS A 106 -13.78 -2.92 14.71
CA LYS A 106 -15.09 -3.17 14.09
C LYS A 106 -14.97 -3.31 12.58
N ALA A 107 -14.21 -2.42 11.93
CA ALA A 107 -13.97 -2.49 10.48
C ALA A 107 -13.33 -3.82 10.08
N MET A 108 -12.32 -4.29 10.80
CA MET A 108 -11.67 -5.59 10.58
C MET A 108 -12.67 -6.74 10.68
N LEU A 109 -13.50 -6.77 11.74
CA LEU A 109 -14.48 -7.85 11.95
C LEU A 109 -15.58 -7.87 10.88
N VAL A 110 -15.95 -6.70 10.32
CA VAL A 110 -16.97 -6.60 9.28
C VAL A 110 -16.39 -6.89 7.90
N ILE A 111 -15.23 -6.33 7.58
CA ILE A 111 -14.66 -6.45 6.23
C ILE A 111 -14.13 -7.86 5.93
N THR A 112 -13.65 -8.59 6.96
CA THR A 112 -13.11 -9.94 6.79
C THR A 112 -14.14 -10.91 6.17
N PRO A 113 -15.36 -11.11 6.73
CA PRO A 113 -16.34 -11.98 6.12
C PRO A 113 -16.83 -11.47 4.76
N ILE A 114 -16.92 -10.15 4.56
CA ILE A 114 -17.32 -9.56 3.28
C ILE A 114 -16.32 -9.93 2.19
N ILE A 115 -15.03 -9.70 2.42
CA ILE A 115 -13.97 -10.05 1.45
C ILE A 115 -13.94 -11.56 1.21
N PHE A 116 -14.10 -12.37 2.26
CA PHE A 116 -14.13 -13.81 2.13
C PHE A 116 -15.27 -14.26 1.21
N ILE A 117 -16.50 -13.75 1.43
CA ILE A 117 -17.68 -14.07 0.62
C ILE A 117 -17.50 -13.59 -0.83
N ILE A 118 -17.03 -12.36 -1.04
CA ILE A 118 -16.76 -11.83 -2.40
C ILE A 118 -15.77 -12.73 -3.14
N GLY A 119 -14.72 -13.20 -2.47
CA GLY A 119 -13.76 -14.13 -3.05
C GLY A 119 -14.40 -15.48 -3.40
N CYS A 120 -15.22 -16.04 -2.52
CA CYS A 120 -15.97 -17.28 -2.79
C CYS A 120 -16.91 -17.12 -3.99
N VAL A 121 -17.60 -15.98 -4.12
CA VAL A 121 -18.49 -15.70 -5.26
C VAL A 121 -17.69 -15.50 -6.56
N THR A 122 -16.54 -14.85 -6.47
CA THR A 122 -15.70 -14.56 -7.64
C THR A 122 -15.06 -15.84 -8.20
N MET A 123 -14.50 -16.68 -7.32
CA MET A 123 -13.72 -17.86 -7.69
C MET A 123 -14.53 -19.15 -7.66
N GLY A 124 -15.71 -19.16 -7.08
CA GLY A 124 -16.53 -20.37 -6.85
C GLY A 124 -17.06 -21.04 -8.13
N LYS A 125 -16.93 -20.39 -9.31
CA LYS A 125 -17.22 -21.03 -10.61
C LYS A 125 -16.12 -21.97 -11.08
N ASP A 126 -14.90 -21.83 -10.55
CA ASP A 126 -13.79 -22.71 -10.85
C ASP A 126 -13.89 -23.98 -10.01
N SER A 127 -13.92 -25.13 -10.66
CA SER A 127 -14.00 -26.45 -9.99
C SER A 127 -12.83 -26.71 -9.03
N GLN A 128 -11.69 -26.08 -9.26
CA GLN A 128 -10.50 -26.20 -8.41
C GLN A 128 -10.55 -25.30 -7.16
N PHE A 129 -11.48 -24.36 -7.08
CA PHE A 129 -11.55 -23.41 -5.96
C PHE A 129 -11.68 -24.10 -4.60
N VAL A 130 -12.35 -25.23 -4.51
CA VAL A 130 -12.47 -26.00 -3.25
C VAL A 130 -11.12 -26.29 -2.63
N ARG A 131 -10.08 -26.53 -3.46
CA ARG A 131 -8.70 -26.75 -3.01
C ARG A 131 -8.04 -25.47 -2.46
N TYR A 132 -8.50 -24.31 -2.91
CA TYR A 132 -7.90 -23.01 -2.59
C TYR A 132 -8.71 -22.20 -1.54
N ILE A 133 -9.83 -22.73 -1.03
CA ILE A 133 -10.69 -22.05 -0.05
C ILE A 133 -9.95 -21.82 1.28
N ILE A 134 -9.16 -22.81 1.74
CA ILE A 134 -8.38 -22.70 2.99
C ILE A 134 -7.26 -21.66 2.87
N PRO A 135 -6.39 -21.70 1.84
CA PRO A 135 -5.41 -20.62 1.58
C PRO A 135 -6.06 -19.24 1.50
N TRP A 136 -7.24 -19.14 0.86
CA TRP A 136 -7.99 -17.89 0.78
C TRP A 136 -8.44 -17.41 2.16
N LEU A 137 -9.01 -18.26 2.97
CA LEU A 137 -9.46 -17.93 4.33
C LEU A 137 -8.28 -17.43 5.19
N ILE A 138 -7.16 -18.18 5.18
CA ILE A 138 -5.96 -17.80 5.93
C ILE A 138 -5.49 -16.41 5.49
N TYR A 139 -5.39 -16.19 4.18
CA TYR A 139 -4.91 -14.92 3.66
C TYR A 139 -5.83 -13.74 4.01
N VAL A 140 -7.16 -13.88 3.86
CA VAL A 140 -8.13 -12.83 4.19
C VAL A 140 -8.08 -12.47 5.67
N VAL A 141 -8.04 -13.47 6.55
CA VAL A 141 -7.99 -13.24 8.00
C VAL A 141 -6.73 -12.45 8.37
N PHE A 142 -5.55 -12.89 7.92
CA PHE A 142 -4.31 -12.22 8.29
C PHE A 142 -4.10 -10.89 7.54
N ASN A 143 -4.62 -10.73 6.33
CA ASN A 143 -4.66 -9.44 5.65
C ASN A 143 -5.51 -8.41 6.42
N SER A 144 -6.63 -8.84 6.99
CA SER A 144 -7.48 -7.97 7.82
C SER A 144 -6.82 -7.64 9.18
N VAL A 145 -6.09 -8.59 9.78
CA VAL A 145 -5.27 -8.32 10.96
C VAL A 145 -4.13 -7.33 10.63
N ASN A 146 -3.48 -7.52 9.49
CA ASN A 146 -2.45 -6.56 9.03
C ASN A 146 -3.04 -5.16 8.86
N PHE A 147 -4.23 -5.03 8.26
CA PHE A 147 -4.93 -3.74 8.15
C PHE A 147 -5.09 -3.05 9.51
N TYR A 148 -5.50 -3.79 10.56
CA TYR A 148 -5.58 -3.25 11.93
C TYR A 148 -4.20 -2.83 12.47
N ILE A 149 -3.15 -3.62 12.25
CA ILE A 149 -1.78 -3.30 12.71
C ILE A 149 -1.27 -2.04 12.00
N GLN A 150 -1.45 -1.93 10.68
CA GLN A 150 -1.01 -0.78 9.89
C GLN A 150 -1.70 0.52 10.34
N ALA A 151 -2.97 0.47 10.72
CA ALA A 151 -3.68 1.62 11.29
C ALA A 151 -3.06 2.09 12.63
N ASN A 152 -2.71 1.15 13.51
CA ASN A 152 -2.01 1.48 14.75
C ASN A 152 -0.61 2.06 14.49
N LEU A 153 0.13 1.51 13.50
CA LEU A 153 1.43 2.04 13.12
C LEU A 153 1.32 3.46 12.56
N ALA A 154 0.28 3.74 11.73
CA ALA A 154 0.03 5.08 11.19
C ALA A 154 -0.28 6.11 12.31
N PHE A 155 -1.02 5.72 13.34
CA PHE A 155 -1.21 6.57 14.52
C PHE A 155 0.12 6.93 15.18
N PHE A 156 1.02 5.96 15.40
CA PHE A 156 2.33 6.24 16.00
C PHE A 156 3.28 6.98 15.05
N GLU A 157 3.11 6.89 13.73
CA GLU A 157 3.80 7.79 12.78
C GLU A 157 3.37 9.23 13.02
N GLY A 158 2.06 9.50 13.16
CA GLY A 158 1.53 10.79 13.52
C GLY A 158 2.08 11.27 14.88
N CYS A 159 2.23 10.38 15.84
CA CYS A 159 2.88 10.67 17.13
C CYS A 159 4.40 10.90 17.04
N ASN A 160 4.95 11.24 15.87
CA ASN A 160 6.38 11.51 15.66
C ASN A 160 7.32 10.37 16.11
N GLN A 161 6.82 9.10 15.99
CA GLN A 161 7.60 7.88 16.28
C GLN A 161 8.06 7.18 14.99
N ILE A 162 8.32 7.97 13.93
CA ILE A 162 8.57 7.52 12.56
C ILE A 162 9.65 6.43 12.52
N GLY A 163 10.82 6.64 13.11
CA GLY A 163 11.92 5.66 13.03
C GLY A 163 11.59 4.32 13.69
N ARG A 164 10.78 4.30 14.76
CA ARG A 164 10.34 3.05 15.39
C ARG A 164 9.35 2.31 14.51
N VAL A 165 8.41 3.03 13.91
CA VAL A 165 7.44 2.46 12.98
C VAL A 165 8.12 1.93 11.72
N GLN A 166 9.05 2.70 11.14
CA GLN A 166 9.77 2.28 9.93
C GLN A 166 10.63 1.02 10.16
N ARG A 167 11.16 0.83 11.36
CA ARG A 167 11.84 -0.44 11.73
C ARG A 167 10.88 -1.62 11.70
N ILE A 168 9.68 -1.51 12.26
CA ILE A 168 8.66 -2.56 12.23
C ILE A 168 8.27 -2.84 10.78
N LYS A 169 7.95 -1.82 10.00
CA LYS A 169 7.59 -1.96 8.57
C LYS A 169 8.73 -2.55 7.72
N CYS A 170 9.99 -2.34 8.10
CA CYS A 170 11.14 -2.96 7.44
C CYS A 170 11.20 -4.46 7.74
N ILE A 171 11.02 -4.84 9.00
CA ILE A 171 10.99 -6.24 9.43
C ILE A 171 9.81 -6.97 8.76
N ASP A 172 8.61 -6.35 8.74
CA ASP A 172 7.44 -6.85 8.02
C ASP A 172 7.77 -7.16 6.56
N ALA A 173 8.33 -6.20 5.83
CA ALA A 173 8.68 -6.38 4.42
C ALA A 173 9.68 -7.51 4.19
N ILE A 174 10.68 -7.66 5.07
CA ILE A 174 11.66 -8.74 5.00
C ILE A 174 10.98 -10.09 5.27
N VAL A 175 10.21 -10.19 6.35
CA VAL A 175 9.56 -11.44 6.77
C VAL A 175 8.57 -11.91 5.71
N VAL A 176 7.65 -11.04 5.26
CA VAL A 176 6.65 -11.39 4.24
C VAL A 176 7.33 -11.92 2.98
N ASN A 177 8.31 -11.19 2.44
CA ASN A 177 8.89 -11.57 1.15
C ASN A 177 9.84 -12.79 1.25
N ILE A 178 10.72 -12.82 2.23
CA ILE A 178 11.66 -13.93 2.38
C ILE A 178 10.92 -15.22 2.72
N PHE A 179 9.98 -15.16 3.68
CA PHE A 179 9.24 -16.34 4.08
C PHE A 179 8.31 -16.86 2.97
N ALA A 180 7.70 -15.93 2.18
CA ALA A 180 6.95 -16.33 0.98
C ALA A 180 7.84 -17.07 -0.02
N ILE A 181 9.06 -16.56 -0.31
CA ILE A 181 10.00 -17.21 -1.22
C ILE A 181 10.41 -18.59 -0.69
N VAL A 182 10.74 -18.70 0.59
CA VAL A 182 11.11 -19.98 1.21
C VAL A 182 9.96 -21.00 1.11
N LEU A 183 8.73 -20.60 1.42
CA LEU A 183 7.56 -21.48 1.30
C LEU A 183 7.28 -21.88 -0.15
N LEU A 184 7.46 -20.95 -1.10
CA LEU A 184 7.33 -21.26 -2.52
C LEU A 184 8.39 -22.28 -2.96
N MET A 185 9.64 -22.14 -2.53
CA MET A 185 10.71 -23.10 -2.81
C MET A 185 10.45 -24.49 -2.18
N MET A 186 9.73 -24.54 -1.05
CA MET A 186 9.28 -25.79 -0.42
C MET A 186 8.07 -26.42 -1.15
N GLY A 187 7.55 -25.79 -2.21
CA GLY A 187 6.42 -26.32 -2.98
C GLY A 187 5.06 -26.19 -2.31
N VAL A 188 4.93 -25.31 -1.29
CA VAL A 188 3.67 -25.10 -0.55
C VAL A 188 2.59 -24.41 -1.41
N GLY A 189 2.99 -23.84 -2.57
CA GLY A 189 2.07 -23.20 -3.51
C GLY A 189 1.40 -21.94 -2.95
N VAL A 190 0.11 -21.75 -3.22
CA VAL A 190 -0.64 -20.53 -2.84
C VAL A 190 -0.75 -20.32 -1.31
N TYR A 191 -0.56 -21.39 -0.51
CA TYR A 191 -0.49 -21.25 0.95
C TYR A 191 0.64 -20.31 1.39
N ALA A 192 1.73 -20.21 0.61
CA ALA A 192 2.85 -19.33 0.90
C ALA A 192 2.39 -17.87 1.15
N LEU A 193 1.39 -17.40 0.42
CA LEU A 193 0.85 -16.05 0.56
C LEU A 193 0.20 -15.81 1.93
N GLY A 194 -0.70 -16.73 2.35
CA GLY A 194 -1.39 -16.62 3.62
C GLY A 194 -0.48 -16.86 4.82
N CYS A 195 0.40 -17.88 4.74
CA CYS A 195 1.30 -18.22 5.83
C CYS A 195 2.39 -17.16 6.06
N SER A 196 2.91 -16.55 4.99
CA SER A 196 3.89 -15.46 5.13
C SER A 196 3.25 -14.22 5.77
N MET A 197 2.02 -13.87 5.38
CA MET A 197 1.25 -12.81 6.01
C MET A 197 0.95 -13.12 7.47
N ALA A 198 0.59 -14.37 7.80
CA ALA A 198 0.34 -14.80 9.17
C ALA A 198 1.56 -14.62 10.08
N LEU A 199 2.73 -15.09 9.61
CA LEU A 199 3.97 -14.94 10.36
C LEU A 199 4.33 -13.47 10.56
N ALA A 200 4.24 -12.66 9.51
CA ALA A 200 4.50 -11.23 9.59
C ALA A 200 3.57 -10.54 10.58
N CYS A 201 2.26 -10.79 10.52
CA CYS A 201 1.29 -10.24 11.48
C CYS A 201 1.61 -10.62 12.93
N LEU A 202 2.05 -11.85 13.20
CA LEU A 202 2.46 -12.28 14.54
C LEU A 202 3.67 -11.50 15.03
N ILE A 203 4.70 -11.38 14.18
CA ILE A 203 5.92 -10.64 14.51
C ILE A 203 5.61 -9.15 14.71
N ASP A 204 4.85 -8.55 13.81
CA ASP A 204 4.48 -7.15 13.87
C ASP A 204 3.66 -6.83 15.12
N PHE A 205 2.71 -7.69 15.47
CA PHE A 205 1.92 -7.53 16.68
C PHE A 205 2.79 -7.61 17.94
N MET A 206 3.74 -8.56 17.99
CA MET A 206 4.69 -8.67 19.10
C MET A 206 5.60 -7.44 19.19
N LEU A 207 6.16 -7.01 18.05
CA LEU A 207 7.03 -5.83 17.99
C LEU A 207 6.28 -4.55 18.36
N TYR A 208 5.09 -4.35 17.80
CA TYR A 208 4.21 -3.23 18.10
C TYR A 208 3.92 -3.15 19.61
N LYS A 209 3.47 -4.25 20.22
CA LYS A 209 3.20 -4.33 21.66
C LYS A 209 4.46 -4.06 22.51
N ARG A 210 5.62 -4.61 22.09
CA ARG A 210 6.88 -4.44 22.84
C ARG A 210 7.44 -3.03 22.71
N VAL A 211 7.47 -2.48 21.51
CA VAL A 211 8.09 -1.18 21.21
C VAL A 211 7.27 -0.03 21.81
N PHE A 212 5.93 -0.13 21.73
CA PHE A 212 5.03 0.92 22.20
C PHE A 212 4.38 0.64 23.56
N LYS A 213 4.81 -0.40 24.30
CA LYS A 213 4.21 -0.83 25.58
C LYS A 213 3.91 0.33 26.55
N LYS A 214 4.87 1.24 26.77
CA LYS A 214 4.71 2.36 27.70
C LYS A 214 3.69 3.39 27.19
N LEU A 215 3.73 3.72 25.90
CA LEU A 215 2.77 4.62 25.27
C LEU A 215 1.36 4.02 25.25
N LEU A 216 1.23 2.74 24.91
CA LEU A 216 -0.04 2.02 24.94
C LEU A 216 -0.67 2.05 26.32
N ASN A 217 0.13 1.73 27.35
CA ASN A 217 -0.36 1.78 28.74
C ASN A 217 -0.79 3.20 29.16
N GLN A 218 -0.11 4.24 28.67
CA GLN A 218 -0.48 5.63 28.92
C GLN A 218 -1.81 5.96 28.25
N LEU A 219 -1.95 5.66 26.94
CA LEU A 219 -3.13 5.99 26.14
C LEU A 219 -4.38 5.20 26.55
N GLU A 220 -4.21 3.99 27.10
CA GLU A 220 -5.32 3.16 27.58
C GLU A 220 -5.77 3.50 29.00
N LYS A 221 -4.88 4.02 29.87
CA LYS A 221 -5.18 4.32 31.27
C LYS A 221 -5.73 5.73 31.51
N VAL A 222 -5.42 6.68 30.63
CA VAL A 222 -5.92 8.05 30.77
C VAL A 222 -7.41 8.08 30.43
N SER A 223 -8.19 8.76 31.26
CA SER A 223 -9.61 9.00 30.97
C SER A 223 -9.73 9.75 29.64
N ALA A 224 -10.41 9.16 28.68
CA ALA A 224 -10.57 9.76 27.36
C ALA A 224 -11.42 11.04 27.48
N ALA A 225 -10.97 12.11 26.82
CA ALA A 225 -11.79 13.31 26.66
C ALA A 225 -13.06 12.97 25.86
N ASN A 226 -14.18 13.57 26.21
CA ASN A 226 -15.43 13.36 25.48
C ASN A 226 -15.48 14.15 24.17
N ILE A 227 -14.57 13.81 23.24
CA ILE A 227 -14.46 14.43 21.93
C ILE A 227 -15.16 13.54 20.90
N LYS A 228 -16.00 14.15 20.08
CA LYS A 228 -16.72 13.46 19.01
C LYS A 228 -15.88 13.40 17.73
N TRP A 229 -14.78 12.67 17.76
CA TRP A 229 -13.85 12.54 16.61
C TRP A 229 -14.50 12.19 15.28
N ILE A 230 -15.62 11.45 15.32
CA ILE A 230 -16.35 11.08 14.11
C ILE A 230 -16.87 12.32 13.38
N GLU A 231 -17.35 13.34 14.10
CA GLU A 231 -17.88 14.57 13.50
C GLU A 231 -16.76 15.39 12.84
N GLU A 232 -15.55 15.36 13.40
CA GLU A 232 -14.38 16.06 12.85
C GLU A 232 -13.72 15.30 11.68
N ILE A 233 -13.66 13.98 11.75
CA ILE A 233 -13.01 13.12 10.75
C ILE A 233 -13.90 12.95 9.51
N MET A 234 -15.22 12.86 9.67
CA MET A 234 -16.15 12.50 8.59
C MET A 234 -16.10 13.42 7.36
N PRO A 235 -15.98 14.76 7.48
CA PRO A 235 -15.88 15.64 6.31
C PRO A 235 -14.63 15.35 5.47
N LEU A 236 -13.49 15.07 6.11
CA LEU A 236 -12.24 14.72 5.44
C LEU A 236 -12.32 13.33 4.81
N LEU A 237 -12.89 12.36 5.55
CA LEU A 237 -13.05 11.00 5.09
C LEU A 237 -13.88 10.92 3.80
N LYS A 238 -14.98 11.66 3.69
CA LYS A 238 -15.81 11.73 2.48
C LYS A 238 -15.01 12.21 1.26
N ARG A 239 -14.11 13.18 1.42
CA ARG A 239 -13.25 13.67 0.33
C ARG A 239 -12.23 12.64 -0.10
N TYR A 240 -11.55 11.98 0.85
CA TYR A 240 -10.55 10.94 0.56
C TYR A 240 -11.19 9.69 -0.05
N ALA A 241 -12.39 9.29 0.42
CA ALA A 241 -13.08 8.08 0.01
C ALA A 241 -13.23 7.96 -1.52
N ILE A 242 -13.58 9.04 -2.20
CA ILE A 242 -13.75 9.06 -3.66
C ILE A 242 -12.44 8.69 -4.36
N GLY A 243 -11.32 9.26 -3.93
CA GLY A 243 -10.00 8.95 -4.48
C GLY A 243 -9.60 7.48 -4.26
N TRP A 244 -9.85 6.95 -3.08
CA TRP A 244 -9.52 5.55 -2.74
C TRP A 244 -10.37 4.55 -3.52
N ILE A 245 -11.68 4.80 -3.65
CA ILE A 245 -12.60 3.97 -4.46
C ILE A 245 -12.16 3.98 -5.92
N SER A 246 -11.91 5.15 -6.48
CA SER A 246 -11.43 5.28 -7.87
C SER A 246 -10.12 4.55 -8.10
N ASN A 247 -9.20 4.62 -7.15
CA ASN A 247 -7.91 3.92 -7.23
C ASN A 247 -8.09 2.39 -7.25
N TYR A 248 -8.97 1.85 -6.40
CA TYR A 248 -9.27 0.42 -6.39
C TYR A 248 -9.86 -0.04 -7.73
N ILE A 249 -10.87 0.67 -8.22
CA ILE A 249 -11.52 0.33 -9.50
C ILE A 249 -10.49 0.37 -10.65
N THR A 250 -9.62 1.38 -10.67
CA THR A 250 -8.65 1.57 -11.74
C THR A 250 -7.53 0.52 -11.74
N PHE A 251 -7.07 0.04 -10.56
CA PHE A 251 -5.86 -0.76 -10.50
C PHE A 251 -6.05 -2.19 -9.98
N GLN A 252 -7.14 -2.47 -9.26
CA GLN A 252 -7.32 -3.74 -8.57
C GLN A 252 -8.49 -4.58 -9.11
N LEU A 253 -9.53 -3.93 -9.65
CA LEU A 253 -10.76 -4.61 -10.05
C LEU A 253 -10.56 -5.54 -11.27
N TYR A 254 -9.60 -5.23 -12.15
CA TYR A 254 -9.38 -6.01 -13.39
C TYR A 254 -9.11 -7.48 -13.15
N ASN A 255 -8.32 -7.80 -12.13
CA ASN A 255 -7.88 -9.17 -11.92
C ASN A 255 -9.02 -10.10 -11.44
N PRO A 256 -9.85 -9.71 -10.44
CA PRO A 256 -11.04 -10.48 -10.06
C PRO A 256 -12.05 -10.63 -11.21
N LEU A 257 -12.25 -9.58 -12.03
CA LEU A 257 -13.13 -9.66 -13.21
C LEU A 257 -12.59 -10.64 -14.24
N THR A 258 -11.29 -10.56 -14.54
CA THR A 258 -10.64 -11.49 -15.47
C THR A 258 -10.75 -12.93 -14.98
N PHE A 259 -10.53 -13.17 -13.67
CA PHE A 259 -10.68 -14.50 -13.12
C PHE A 259 -12.11 -15.06 -13.33
N ARG A 260 -13.11 -14.23 -13.06
CA ARG A 260 -14.51 -14.64 -13.16
C ARG A 260 -14.95 -14.90 -14.62
N MET A 261 -14.41 -14.14 -15.57
CA MET A 261 -14.82 -14.20 -16.99
C MET A 261 -13.98 -15.18 -17.80
N PHE A 262 -12.68 -15.27 -17.55
CA PHE A 262 -11.71 -15.98 -18.38
C PHE A 262 -10.94 -17.08 -17.63
N GLY A 263 -11.18 -17.23 -16.31
CA GLY A 263 -10.56 -18.26 -15.50
C GLY A 263 -9.21 -17.88 -14.90
N ALA A 264 -8.65 -18.83 -14.13
CA ALA A 264 -7.46 -18.61 -13.31
C ALA A 264 -6.20 -18.30 -14.12
N GLU A 265 -5.97 -19.01 -15.23
CA GLU A 265 -4.76 -18.86 -16.06
C GLU A 265 -4.66 -17.45 -16.63
N THR A 266 -5.74 -16.96 -17.25
CA THR A 266 -5.79 -15.61 -17.82
C THR A 266 -5.65 -14.54 -16.72
N ALA A 267 -6.29 -14.73 -15.58
CA ALA A 267 -6.12 -13.84 -14.42
C ALA A 267 -4.67 -13.81 -13.93
N GLY A 268 -3.97 -14.95 -13.96
CA GLY A 268 -2.55 -15.04 -13.65
C GLY A 268 -1.68 -14.22 -14.59
N GLN A 269 -1.93 -14.33 -15.91
CA GLN A 269 -1.22 -13.55 -16.92
C GLN A 269 -1.47 -12.05 -16.75
N VAL A 270 -2.73 -11.64 -16.57
CA VAL A 270 -3.11 -10.22 -16.33
C VAL A 270 -2.45 -9.69 -15.06
N GLY A 271 -2.62 -10.39 -13.93
CA GLY A 271 -2.10 -9.96 -12.64
C GLY A 271 -0.57 -9.84 -12.64
N TYR A 272 0.14 -10.79 -13.23
CA TYR A 272 1.59 -10.75 -13.35
C TYR A 272 2.06 -9.58 -14.23
N THR A 273 1.45 -9.42 -15.39
CA THR A 273 1.76 -8.33 -16.34
C THR A 273 1.54 -6.96 -15.67
N ILE A 274 0.38 -6.76 -15.04
CA ILE A 274 0.07 -5.51 -14.33
C ILE A 274 1.07 -5.27 -13.20
N THR A 275 1.49 -6.31 -12.47
CA THR A 275 2.46 -6.16 -11.37
C THR A 275 3.82 -5.71 -11.88
N ILE A 276 4.29 -6.22 -13.01
CA ILE A 276 5.54 -5.75 -13.64
C ILE A 276 5.41 -4.30 -14.09
N ILE A 277 4.36 -3.97 -14.86
CA ILE A 277 4.15 -2.62 -15.38
C ILE A 277 3.99 -1.61 -14.25
N SER A 278 3.23 -1.96 -13.19
CA SER A 278 3.05 -1.09 -12.02
C SER A 278 4.34 -0.91 -11.21
N SER A 279 5.24 -1.89 -11.24
CA SER A 279 6.57 -1.76 -10.62
C SER A 279 7.44 -0.76 -11.40
N ILE A 280 7.45 -0.84 -12.74
CA ILE A 280 8.12 0.15 -13.61
C ILE A 280 7.53 1.54 -13.40
N TYR A 281 6.19 1.64 -13.33
CA TYR A 281 5.48 2.89 -13.07
C TYR A 281 5.85 3.47 -11.70
N SER A 282 5.97 2.65 -10.66
CA SER A 282 6.35 3.10 -9.32
C SER A 282 7.78 3.65 -9.30
N MET A 283 8.71 3.01 -10.03
CA MET A 283 10.09 3.51 -10.17
C MET A 283 10.13 4.85 -10.91
N ALA A 284 9.37 4.99 -12.00
CA ALA A 284 9.28 6.23 -12.76
C ALA A 284 8.74 7.40 -11.92
N ASN A 285 7.74 7.15 -11.08
CA ASN A 285 7.15 8.18 -10.22
C ASN A 285 8.06 8.67 -9.08
N VAL A 286 9.17 8.00 -8.79
CA VAL A 286 10.14 8.45 -7.78
C VAL A 286 10.60 9.88 -8.08
N TRP A 287 10.84 10.22 -9.37
CA TRP A 287 11.23 11.56 -9.78
C TRP A 287 10.24 12.65 -9.35
N MET A 288 8.94 12.34 -9.40
CA MET A 288 7.87 13.27 -8.99
C MET A 288 7.71 13.31 -7.47
N TYR A 289 7.80 12.16 -6.80
CA TYR A 289 7.65 12.12 -5.34
C TYR A 289 8.78 12.83 -4.59
N VAL A 290 10.01 12.75 -5.10
CA VAL A 290 11.16 13.45 -4.50
C VAL A 290 11.00 14.98 -4.54
N VAL A 291 10.37 15.53 -5.58
CA VAL A 291 10.18 16.99 -5.72
C VAL A 291 8.85 17.48 -5.12
N THR A 292 7.96 16.60 -4.68
CA THR A 292 6.68 16.98 -4.08
C THR A 292 6.82 17.98 -2.91
N PRO A 293 7.76 17.81 -1.95
CA PRO A 293 7.94 18.81 -0.90
C PRO A 293 8.34 20.20 -1.43
N ALA A 294 9.18 20.24 -2.47
CA ALA A 294 9.59 21.49 -3.10
C ALA A 294 8.39 22.17 -3.80
N LEU A 295 7.55 21.41 -4.51
CA LEU A 295 6.32 21.93 -5.11
C LEU A 295 5.39 22.54 -4.06
N ASN A 296 5.22 21.89 -2.92
CA ASN A 296 4.38 22.40 -1.83
C ASN A 296 4.92 23.74 -1.26
N VAL A 297 6.24 23.87 -1.08
CA VAL A 297 6.88 25.10 -0.62
C VAL A 297 6.73 26.22 -1.65
N GLN A 298 6.99 25.92 -2.92
CA GLN A 298 6.84 26.88 -4.03
C GLN A 298 5.40 27.37 -4.17
N ALA A 299 4.42 26.48 -4.01
CA ALA A 299 2.99 26.84 -4.03
C ALA A 299 2.63 27.80 -2.89
N GLU A 300 3.12 27.54 -1.65
CA GLU A 300 2.87 28.43 -0.51
C GLU A 300 3.53 29.80 -0.68
N GLN A 301 4.71 29.83 -1.32
CA GLN A 301 5.43 31.07 -1.69
C GLN A 301 4.85 31.77 -2.93
N LYS A 302 3.84 31.18 -3.61
CA LYS A 302 3.27 31.63 -4.88
C LYS A 302 4.31 31.77 -6.01
N ASP A 303 5.38 30.97 -5.95
CA ASP A 303 6.39 30.89 -7.00
C ASP A 303 5.94 29.93 -8.12
N TRP A 304 5.00 30.38 -8.92
CA TRP A 304 4.42 29.60 -10.03
C TRP A 304 5.47 29.26 -11.09
N ARG A 305 6.43 30.16 -11.34
CA ARG A 305 7.51 29.92 -12.29
C ARG A 305 8.45 28.83 -11.80
N GLY A 306 8.78 28.82 -10.52
CA GLY A 306 9.54 27.77 -9.89
C GLY A 306 8.83 26.41 -9.97
N MET A 307 7.54 26.34 -9.68
CA MET A 307 6.74 25.15 -9.81
C MET A 307 6.72 24.58 -11.23
N ASP A 308 6.48 25.44 -12.23
CA ASP A 308 6.49 25.05 -13.64
C ASP A 308 7.86 24.50 -14.07
N LYS A 309 8.94 25.16 -13.63
CA LYS A 309 10.32 24.70 -13.89
C LYS A 309 10.58 23.34 -13.26
N THR A 310 10.15 23.14 -12.02
CA THR A 310 10.28 21.87 -11.29
C THR A 310 9.51 20.75 -12.00
N LEU A 311 8.27 21.01 -12.44
CA LEU A 311 7.48 20.05 -13.20
C LEU A 311 8.12 19.72 -14.54
N LYS A 312 8.48 20.73 -15.34
CA LYS A 312 9.08 20.57 -16.68
C LYS A 312 10.43 19.85 -16.64
N SER A 313 11.17 19.97 -15.56
CA SER A 313 12.45 19.27 -15.38
C SER A 313 12.29 17.79 -15.01
N ASN A 314 11.33 17.45 -14.16
CA ASN A 314 11.20 16.11 -13.59
C ASN A 314 10.20 15.21 -14.35
N LEU A 315 9.19 15.78 -15.00
CA LEU A 315 8.22 15.03 -15.80
C LEU A 315 8.88 14.24 -16.97
N PRO A 316 9.79 14.82 -17.76
CA PRO A 316 10.49 14.06 -18.80
C PRO A 316 11.36 12.93 -18.24
N LEU A 317 11.96 13.11 -17.06
CA LEU A 317 12.72 12.06 -16.38
C LEU A 317 11.81 10.90 -15.97
N ALA A 318 10.65 11.20 -15.40
CA ALA A 318 9.65 10.18 -15.05
C ALA A 318 9.15 9.45 -16.30
N ALA A 319 8.73 10.18 -17.34
CA ALA A 319 8.24 9.60 -18.59
C ALA A 319 9.34 8.78 -19.31
N GLY A 320 10.57 9.29 -19.36
CA GLY A 320 11.72 8.61 -19.94
C GLY A 320 12.10 7.33 -19.18
N THR A 321 12.09 7.37 -17.84
CA THR A 321 12.32 6.18 -17.01
C THR A 321 11.27 5.11 -17.26
N PHE A 322 9.99 5.49 -17.35
CA PHE A 322 8.91 4.54 -17.66
C PHE A 322 9.06 3.96 -19.06
N ALA A 323 9.26 4.81 -20.07
CA ALA A 323 9.43 4.37 -21.46
C ALA A 323 10.63 3.44 -21.61
N PHE A 324 11.78 3.78 -21.02
CA PHE A 324 12.97 2.93 -20.98
C PHE A 324 12.68 1.57 -20.33
N GLY A 325 12.02 1.56 -19.16
CA GLY A 325 11.65 0.33 -18.47
C GLY A 325 10.71 -0.55 -19.30
N MET A 326 9.73 0.04 -19.99
CA MET A 326 8.82 -0.70 -20.87
C MET A 326 9.52 -1.26 -22.12
N ILE A 327 10.42 -0.48 -22.73
CA ILE A 327 11.23 -0.96 -23.87
C ILE A 327 12.10 -2.14 -23.43
N MET A 328 12.79 -2.03 -22.31
CA MET A 328 13.61 -3.12 -21.74
C MET A 328 12.76 -4.35 -21.46
N PHE A 329 11.57 -4.17 -20.87
CA PHE A 329 10.64 -5.28 -20.62
C PHE A 329 10.20 -5.96 -21.94
N CYS A 330 9.83 -5.20 -22.96
CA CYS A 330 9.48 -5.75 -24.26
C CYS A 330 10.66 -6.46 -24.93
N ILE A 331 11.88 -5.93 -24.84
CA ILE A 331 13.09 -6.60 -25.36
C ILE A 331 13.32 -7.92 -24.62
N MET A 332 13.21 -7.92 -23.28
CA MET A 332 13.37 -9.14 -22.48
C MET A 332 12.40 -10.26 -22.90
N LEU A 333 11.15 -9.91 -23.22
CA LEU A 333 10.15 -10.89 -23.67
C LEU A 333 10.49 -11.52 -25.02
N ASN A 334 11.29 -10.87 -25.86
CA ASN A 334 11.76 -11.41 -27.13
C ASN A 334 13.02 -12.30 -27.01
N ILE A 335 13.66 -12.34 -25.85
CA ILE A 335 14.81 -13.22 -25.60
C ILE A 335 14.27 -14.66 -25.46
N PRO A 336 14.74 -15.64 -26.29
CA PRO A 336 14.19 -16.99 -26.30
C PRO A 336 14.20 -17.68 -24.95
N ILE A 337 15.26 -17.52 -24.14
CA ILE A 337 15.39 -18.10 -22.80
C ILE A 337 14.33 -17.51 -21.87
N VAL A 338 14.14 -16.20 -21.87
CA VAL A 338 13.15 -15.52 -21.02
C VAL A 338 11.73 -15.90 -21.45
N ASN A 339 11.47 -15.90 -22.76
CA ASN A 339 10.17 -16.29 -23.30
C ASN A 339 9.81 -17.74 -22.99
N SER A 340 10.77 -18.66 -23.02
CA SER A 340 10.52 -20.07 -22.63
C SER A 340 10.17 -20.23 -21.16
N LEU A 341 10.73 -19.38 -20.28
CA LEU A 341 10.51 -19.44 -18.81
C LEU A 341 9.21 -18.76 -18.38
N ILE A 342 8.93 -17.56 -18.91
CA ILE A 342 7.83 -16.73 -18.42
C ILE A 342 6.82 -16.32 -19.50
N GLY A 343 7.05 -16.64 -20.77
CA GLY A 343 6.18 -16.20 -21.88
C GLY A 343 4.73 -16.66 -21.74
N LYS A 344 4.50 -17.89 -21.27
CA LYS A 344 3.16 -18.41 -20.96
C LYS A 344 2.51 -17.74 -19.72
N ARG A 345 3.30 -17.08 -18.89
CA ARG A 345 2.88 -16.46 -17.64
C ARG A 345 2.46 -15.00 -17.79
N ILE A 346 2.69 -14.41 -18.97
CA ILE A 346 2.51 -13.01 -19.30
C ILE A 346 1.49 -12.90 -20.43
N LEU A 347 0.80 -11.77 -20.51
CA LEU A 347 -0.07 -11.45 -21.63
C LEU A 347 0.71 -11.38 -22.96
N PRO A 348 0.06 -11.65 -24.10
CA PRO A 348 0.66 -11.43 -25.41
C PRO A 348 1.21 -10.01 -25.57
N ILE A 349 2.32 -9.87 -26.28
CA ILE A 349 3.08 -8.60 -26.41
C ILE A 349 2.19 -7.42 -26.85
N ARG A 350 1.20 -7.65 -27.71
CA ARG A 350 0.26 -6.59 -28.12
C ARG A 350 -0.52 -6.02 -26.92
N GLN A 351 -1.01 -6.89 -26.03
CA GLN A 351 -1.75 -6.50 -24.82
C GLN A 351 -0.82 -5.84 -23.79
N VAL A 352 0.43 -6.32 -23.67
CA VAL A 352 1.46 -5.68 -22.82
C VAL A 352 1.71 -4.23 -23.27
N VAL A 353 1.83 -3.99 -24.59
CA VAL A 353 2.04 -2.64 -25.14
C VAL A 353 0.82 -1.74 -24.89
N VAL A 354 -0.40 -2.24 -25.07
CA VAL A 354 -1.63 -1.47 -24.79
C VAL A 354 -1.70 -1.07 -23.30
N LEU A 355 -1.47 -2.03 -22.38
CA LEU A 355 -1.44 -1.74 -20.94
C LEU A 355 -0.30 -0.79 -20.59
N GLY A 356 0.89 -0.99 -21.16
CA GLY A 356 2.03 -0.10 -20.99
C GLY A 356 1.72 1.33 -21.43
N SER A 357 1.03 1.50 -22.55
CA SER A 357 0.58 2.83 -23.02
C SER A 357 -0.36 3.51 -22.03
N ALA A 358 -1.31 2.77 -21.47
CA ALA A 358 -2.22 3.31 -20.46
C ALA A 358 -1.47 3.78 -19.21
N TYR A 359 -0.50 2.99 -18.72
CA TYR A 359 0.34 3.38 -17.59
C TYR A 359 1.31 4.54 -17.93
N PHE A 360 1.76 4.64 -19.19
CA PHE A 360 2.54 5.78 -19.64
C PHE A 360 1.76 7.10 -19.50
N PHE A 361 0.51 7.13 -19.98
CA PHE A 361 -0.37 8.28 -19.76
C PHE A 361 -0.65 8.53 -18.27
N GLN A 362 -0.73 7.46 -17.47
CA GLN A 362 -0.91 7.60 -16.02
C GLN A 362 0.27 8.29 -15.32
N VAL A 363 1.51 8.24 -15.86
CA VAL A 363 2.65 9.02 -15.36
C VAL A 363 2.36 10.52 -15.43
N PHE A 364 1.81 10.99 -16.57
CA PHE A 364 1.44 12.39 -16.73
C PHE A 364 0.29 12.79 -15.80
N VAL A 365 -0.74 11.94 -15.71
CA VAL A 365 -1.88 12.18 -14.81
C VAL A 365 -1.41 12.30 -13.35
N ASN A 366 -0.49 11.43 -12.91
CA ASN A 366 0.05 11.51 -11.55
C ASN A 366 0.88 12.77 -11.31
N ALA A 367 1.71 13.16 -12.28
CA ALA A 367 2.52 14.38 -12.17
C ALA A 367 1.65 15.64 -12.08
N ILE A 368 0.60 15.72 -12.93
CA ILE A 368 -0.39 16.81 -12.88
C ILE A 368 -1.16 16.78 -11.56
N ALA A 369 -1.55 15.59 -11.08
CA ALA A 369 -2.22 15.44 -9.80
C ALA A 369 -1.38 15.98 -8.63
N LEU A 370 -0.08 15.67 -8.59
CA LEU A 370 0.83 16.19 -7.57
C LEU A 370 0.99 17.70 -7.64
N TYR A 371 1.09 18.25 -8.86
CA TYR A 371 1.15 19.70 -9.09
C TYR A 371 -0.11 20.40 -8.59
N LEU A 372 -1.30 19.91 -8.94
CA LEU A 372 -2.58 20.49 -8.52
C LEU A 372 -2.82 20.37 -7.01
N ARG A 373 -2.43 19.25 -6.40
CA ARG A 373 -2.51 19.08 -4.94
C ARG A 373 -1.64 20.08 -4.18
N ALA A 374 -0.50 20.49 -4.75
CA ALA A 374 0.32 21.55 -4.16
C ALA A 374 -0.44 22.89 -4.09
N HIS A 375 -1.38 23.14 -5.00
CA HIS A 375 -2.31 24.30 -4.96
C HIS A 375 -3.47 24.12 -3.97
N LYS A 376 -3.54 23.03 -3.21
CA LYS A 376 -4.67 22.66 -2.34
C LYS A 376 -5.98 22.42 -3.10
N GLU A 377 -5.90 22.12 -4.39
CA GLU A 377 -7.02 21.79 -5.27
C GLU A 377 -7.01 20.31 -5.62
N GLU A 378 -8.19 19.70 -5.67
CA GLU A 378 -8.38 18.31 -6.12
C GLU A 378 -9.37 18.22 -7.31
N PRO A 379 -9.12 18.87 -8.44
CA PRO A 379 -10.04 18.83 -9.58
C PRO A 379 -10.13 17.45 -10.24
N LEU A 380 -9.11 16.61 -10.05
CA LEU A 380 -9.11 15.22 -10.57
C LEU A 380 -10.06 14.27 -9.83
N MET A 381 -10.69 14.73 -8.73
CA MET A 381 -11.77 13.97 -8.06
C MET A 381 -12.91 13.66 -9.04
N TYR A 382 -13.33 14.62 -9.85
CA TYR A 382 -14.37 14.45 -10.87
C TYR A 382 -13.95 13.52 -12.01
N VAL A 383 -12.70 13.57 -12.42
CA VAL A 383 -12.13 12.66 -13.44
C VAL A 383 -12.11 11.22 -12.93
N GLY A 384 -11.82 11.02 -11.63
CA GLY A 384 -11.90 9.71 -10.98
C GLY A 384 -13.31 9.10 -11.01
N ILE A 385 -14.34 9.92 -10.80
CA ILE A 385 -15.73 9.50 -10.85
C ILE A 385 -16.11 9.07 -12.29
N ILE A 386 -15.73 9.86 -13.29
CA ILE A 386 -16.01 9.56 -14.71
C ILE A 386 -15.31 8.27 -15.14
N LYS A 387 -14.06 8.05 -14.75
CA LYS A 387 -13.35 6.78 -15.01
C LYS A 387 -14.03 5.57 -14.35
N GLY A 388 -14.53 5.73 -13.14
CA GLY A 388 -15.23 4.66 -12.41
C GLY A 388 -16.61 4.33 -12.99
N SER A 389 -17.27 5.27 -13.66
CA SER A 389 -18.60 5.09 -14.28
C SER A 389 -18.54 4.56 -15.72
N SER A 390 -17.37 4.59 -16.36
CA SER A 390 -17.16 4.11 -17.75
C SER A 390 -16.64 2.67 -17.84
N LEU A 391 -16.50 2.00 -16.70
CA LEU A 391 -16.15 0.57 -16.56
C LEU A 391 -17.38 -0.25 -16.15
#